data_ee2e50e8e1120cec5247ebf3fc39c63c
#
_entry.id   ee2e50e8e1120cec5247ebf3fc39c63c
#
_cell.length_a   1.000
_cell.length_b   1.000
_cell.length_c   1.000
_cell.angle_alpha   90.00
_cell.angle_beta   90.00
_cell.angle_gamma   90.00
#
_symmetry.space_group_name_H-M   'P 1'
#
loop_
_entity.id
_entity.type
_entity.pdbx_description
1 polymer ?
#
loop_
_entity_poly.entity_id
_entity_poly.type
_entity_poly.pdbx_seq_one_letter_code
_entity_poly.pdbx_strand_id
1 'polypeptide(L)'
;MKPNKRISLLYRKTRLGFVFISFITLSLRTNSNIVKDSYEQMLGHGHNLPPSIVGDREIFLNFTKPQIDSNAEKGIINFALVDKKTGNNIPHVTYIVGIYNQENKNMFTANLHGHNGEIKLEFHNKGLENYNINANYDTLSASYVSDFGSPIKIDGSVFSNPGKYRVVAEITGIDFDNTFLPEPLKYEHTINVR
;
A
#
# COMPACT_ATOMS: atom_id res chain seq x y z
N MET A 1 -47.78 -44.45 60.08
CA MET A 1 -46.91 -45.48 59.49
C MET A 1 -47.32 -45.70 58.06
N LYS A 2 -46.51 -45.32 57.09
CA LYS A 2 -46.77 -45.46 55.67
C LYS A 2 -45.80 -46.46 55.08
N PRO A 3 -46.23 -47.42 54.22
CA PRO A 3 -45.32 -48.33 53.59
C PRO A 3 -44.70 -47.77 52.28
N ASN A 4 -43.43 -48.04 52.10
CA ASN A 4 -42.63 -47.79 50.94
C ASN A 4 -43.12 -48.57 49.70
N LYS A 5 -43.39 -47.88 48.60
CA LYS A 5 -43.50 -48.42 47.26
C LYS A 5 -42.15 -48.41 46.56
N ARG A 6 -41.57 -49.55 46.32
CA ARG A 6 -40.45 -49.78 45.44
C ARG A 6 -40.94 -49.68 43.98
N ILE A 7 -40.39 -48.77 43.21
CA ILE A 7 -40.56 -48.68 41.75
C ILE A 7 -39.39 -49.42 41.12
N SER A 8 -39.70 -50.58 40.47
CA SER A 8 -38.72 -51.30 39.65
C SER A 8 -38.58 -50.59 38.31
N LEU A 9 -37.39 -50.09 37.99
CA LEU A 9 -37.05 -49.54 36.69
C LEU A 9 -36.73 -50.72 35.75
N LEU A 10 -37.57 -50.89 34.72
CA LEU A 10 -37.29 -51.77 33.59
C LEU A 10 -36.30 -51.10 32.66
N TYR A 11 -35.12 -51.67 32.54
CA TYR A 11 -34.08 -51.24 31.59
C TYR A 11 -34.46 -51.83 30.20
N ARG A 12 -34.99 -50.94 29.34
CA ARG A 12 -35.17 -51.27 27.92
C ARG A 12 -33.86 -50.96 27.20
N LYS A 13 -33.15 -52.00 26.76
CA LYS A 13 -32.02 -51.90 25.83
C LYS A 13 -32.52 -51.41 24.46
N THR A 14 -32.38 -50.14 24.16
CA THR A 14 -32.49 -49.65 22.80
C THR A 14 -31.13 -49.79 22.11
N ARG A 15 -31.11 -50.56 21.02
CA ARG A 15 -29.98 -50.66 20.11
C ARG A 15 -29.78 -49.29 19.46
N LEU A 16 -28.72 -48.58 19.79
CA LEU A 16 -28.26 -47.43 19.03
C LEU A 16 -27.63 -47.93 17.72
N GLY A 17 -28.37 -47.75 16.64
CA GLY A 17 -27.78 -47.83 15.30
C GLY A 17 -26.81 -46.68 15.11
N PHE A 18 -25.55 -47.02 14.87
CA PHE A 18 -24.54 -46.03 14.45
C PHE A 18 -24.88 -45.56 13.02
N VAL A 19 -25.46 -44.38 12.90
CA VAL A 19 -25.56 -43.68 11.63
C VAL A 19 -24.20 -43.06 11.38
N PHE A 20 -23.40 -43.62 10.47
CA PHE A 20 -22.23 -42.97 9.94
C PHE A 20 -22.68 -41.79 9.09
N ILE A 21 -22.65 -40.61 9.67
CA ILE A 21 -22.73 -39.35 8.89
C ILE A 21 -21.36 -39.14 8.28
N SER A 22 -21.20 -39.53 7.02
CA SER A 22 -20.06 -39.10 6.21
C SER A 22 -20.14 -37.59 6.04
N PHE A 23 -19.33 -36.84 6.78
CA PHE A 23 -19.05 -35.45 6.48
C PHE A 23 -18.25 -35.43 5.18
N ILE A 24 -18.94 -35.17 4.06
CA ILE A 24 -18.28 -34.72 2.86
C ILE A 24 -17.81 -33.29 3.17
N THR A 25 -16.56 -33.15 3.58
CA THR A 25 -15.88 -31.87 3.59
C THR A 25 -15.74 -31.45 2.15
N LEU A 26 -16.72 -30.66 1.67
CA LEU A 26 -16.58 -29.93 0.42
C LEU A 26 -15.49 -28.89 0.65
N SER A 27 -14.27 -29.26 0.30
CA SER A 27 -13.13 -28.34 0.25
C SER A 27 -13.45 -27.35 -0.86
N LEU A 28 -14.05 -26.21 -0.48
CA LEU A 28 -14.07 -25.02 -1.31
C LEU A 28 -12.62 -24.57 -1.45
N ARG A 29 -11.92 -25.15 -2.42
CA ARG A 29 -10.73 -24.51 -2.97
C ARG A 29 -11.22 -23.22 -3.60
N THR A 30 -11.26 -22.15 -2.82
CA THR A 30 -11.34 -20.82 -3.39
C THR A 30 -10.15 -20.70 -4.33
N ASN A 31 -10.44 -20.44 -5.59
CA ASN A 31 -9.43 -20.20 -6.63
C ASN A 31 -8.70 -18.89 -6.31
N SER A 32 -7.86 -18.92 -5.26
CA SER A 32 -6.99 -17.79 -4.91
C SER A 32 -6.03 -17.42 -6.04
N ASN A 33 -5.76 -18.36 -6.96
CA ASN A 33 -4.89 -18.13 -8.11
C ASN A 33 -5.54 -17.25 -9.18
N ILE A 34 -6.84 -17.39 -9.45
CA ILE A 34 -7.54 -16.57 -10.47
C ILE A 34 -7.59 -15.10 -10.04
N VAL A 35 -7.82 -14.86 -8.74
CA VAL A 35 -7.81 -13.49 -8.20
C VAL A 35 -6.40 -12.91 -8.21
N LYS A 36 -5.39 -13.73 -7.93
CA LYS A 36 -3.98 -13.31 -7.95
C LYS A 36 -3.51 -12.95 -9.36
N ASP A 37 -3.83 -13.77 -10.36
CA ASP A 37 -3.43 -13.52 -11.75
C ASP A 37 -4.11 -12.26 -12.31
N SER A 38 -5.39 -12.02 -12.02
CA SER A 38 -6.08 -10.80 -12.42
C SER A 38 -5.54 -9.56 -11.72
N TYR A 39 -5.11 -9.69 -10.48
CA TYR A 39 -4.48 -8.64 -9.68
C TYR A 39 -3.10 -8.26 -10.25
N GLU A 40 -2.27 -9.23 -10.62
CA GLU A 40 -0.96 -9.02 -11.23
C GLU A 40 -1.06 -8.40 -12.64
N GLN A 41 -2.08 -8.75 -13.43
CA GLN A 41 -2.34 -8.15 -14.74
C GLN A 41 -2.84 -6.70 -14.64
N MET A 42 -3.60 -6.37 -13.58
CA MET A 42 -4.13 -5.01 -13.39
C MET A 42 -3.07 -4.03 -12.89
N LEU A 43 -2.05 -4.52 -12.21
CA LEU A 43 -0.99 -3.70 -11.60
C LEU A 43 0.20 -3.42 -12.52
N GLY A 44 0.16 -3.79 -13.80
CA GLY A 44 1.24 -3.56 -14.78
C GLY A 44 2.63 -3.65 -14.11
N HIS A 45 3.48 -4.48 -14.47
CA HIS A 45 4.89 -4.77 -14.07
C HIS A 45 5.59 -3.90 -12.98
N GLY A 46 4.84 -3.25 -12.08
CA GLY A 46 5.33 -2.60 -10.87
C GLY A 46 5.54 -3.66 -9.79
N HIS A 47 6.65 -3.62 -9.06
CA HIS A 47 6.89 -4.51 -7.92
C HIS A 47 5.79 -4.29 -6.88
N ASN A 48 4.89 -5.28 -6.74
CA ASN A 48 3.72 -5.20 -5.88
C ASN A 48 4.15 -5.22 -4.41
N LEU A 49 4.02 -4.08 -3.77
CA LEU A 49 4.11 -4.01 -2.32
C LEU A 49 2.85 -4.65 -1.72
N PRO A 50 2.97 -5.41 -0.61
CA PRO A 50 1.82 -6.05 -0.03
C PRO A 50 0.77 -5.00 0.38
N PRO A 51 -0.52 -5.30 0.19
CA PRO A 51 -1.57 -4.38 0.61
C PRO A 51 -1.62 -4.24 2.13
N SER A 52 -2.02 -3.06 2.58
CA SER A 52 -2.28 -2.75 3.99
C SER A 52 -3.78 -2.71 4.25
N ILE A 53 -4.20 -3.00 5.49
CA ILE A 53 -5.60 -2.93 5.90
C ILE A 53 -5.79 -1.68 6.75
N VAL A 54 -6.73 -0.83 6.34
CA VAL A 54 -7.12 0.37 7.09
C VAL A 54 -8.64 0.37 7.25
N GLY A 55 -9.09 0.12 8.47
CA GLY A 55 -10.50 -0.13 8.74
C GLY A 55 -10.99 -1.39 8.01
N ASP A 56 -11.97 -1.23 7.13
CA ASP A 56 -12.53 -2.27 6.27
C ASP A 56 -11.97 -2.24 4.83
N ARG A 57 -11.01 -1.35 4.55
CA ARG A 57 -10.39 -1.17 3.24
C ARG A 57 -9.05 -1.88 3.15
N GLU A 58 -8.84 -2.60 2.06
CA GLU A 58 -7.54 -3.11 1.65
C GLU A 58 -6.95 -2.14 0.64
N ILE A 59 -5.83 -1.52 1.00
CA ILE A 59 -5.19 -0.46 0.22
C ILE A 59 -3.76 -0.85 -0.15
N PHE A 60 -3.26 -0.34 -1.26
CA PHE A 60 -1.89 -0.56 -1.70
C PHE A 60 -1.34 0.66 -2.42
N LEU A 61 -0.02 0.80 -2.41
CA LEU A 61 0.67 1.82 -3.18
C LEU A 61 0.96 1.28 -4.58
N ASN A 62 0.31 1.87 -5.58
CA ASN A 62 0.61 1.61 -6.99
C ASN A 62 1.77 2.49 -7.41
N PHE A 63 2.91 1.88 -7.69
CA PHE A 63 4.13 2.56 -8.09
C PHE A 63 4.37 2.36 -9.58
N THR A 64 4.22 3.41 -10.36
CA THR A 64 4.48 3.36 -11.80
C THR A 64 5.98 3.25 -12.05
N LYS A 65 6.38 2.39 -12.98
CA LYS A 65 7.79 2.18 -13.32
C LYS A 65 8.50 3.51 -13.56
N PRO A 66 9.53 3.84 -12.79
CA PRO A 66 10.25 5.10 -12.93
C PRO A 66 10.95 5.19 -14.28
N GLN A 67 10.98 6.40 -14.83
CA GLN A 67 11.77 6.74 -16.01
C GLN A 67 12.90 7.65 -15.55
N ILE A 68 14.03 7.08 -15.14
CA ILE A 68 15.17 7.82 -14.62
C ILE A 68 16.44 7.30 -15.28
N ASP A 69 17.19 8.24 -15.86
CA ASP A 69 18.54 8.05 -16.37
C ASP A 69 19.42 9.12 -15.73
N SER A 70 20.58 8.75 -15.19
CA SER A 70 21.52 9.71 -14.57
C SER A 70 22.05 10.76 -15.52
N ASN A 71 22.08 10.42 -16.83
CA ASN A 71 22.49 11.33 -17.90
C ASN A 71 21.33 12.15 -18.47
N ALA A 72 20.08 11.82 -18.10
CA ALA A 72 18.92 12.57 -18.57
C ALA A 72 18.75 13.86 -17.75
N GLU A 73 18.34 14.92 -18.44
CA GLU A 73 17.99 16.18 -17.76
C GLU A 73 16.80 16.02 -16.80
N LYS A 74 15.99 14.95 -17.01
CA LYS A 74 14.71 14.76 -16.32
C LYS A 74 14.46 13.30 -15.92
N GLY A 75 14.03 13.11 -14.69
CA GLY A 75 13.52 11.82 -14.18
C GLY A 75 12.10 11.95 -13.64
N ILE A 76 11.29 10.91 -13.76
CA ILE A 76 9.91 10.90 -13.27
C ILE A 76 9.69 9.71 -12.35
N ILE A 77 9.10 9.98 -11.19
CA ILE A 77 8.53 8.99 -10.28
C ILE A 77 7.06 9.31 -10.10
N ASN A 78 6.20 8.31 -10.27
CA ASN A 78 4.76 8.46 -10.08
C ASN A 78 4.23 7.30 -9.22
N PHE A 79 3.39 7.61 -8.25
CA PHE A 79 2.70 6.62 -7.42
C PHE A 79 1.36 7.16 -6.92
N ALA A 80 0.45 6.24 -6.60
CA ALA A 80 -0.86 6.55 -6.06
C ALA A 80 -1.27 5.52 -5.01
N LEU A 81 -1.97 5.95 -3.97
CA LEU A 81 -2.63 5.06 -3.04
C LEU A 81 -3.96 4.62 -3.63
N VAL A 82 -4.19 3.31 -3.71
CA VAL A 82 -5.34 2.73 -4.40
C VAL A 82 -6.13 1.82 -3.45
N ASP A 83 -7.44 1.93 -3.49
CA ASP A 83 -8.35 0.99 -2.85
C ASP A 83 -8.46 -0.27 -3.73
N LYS A 84 -8.10 -1.42 -3.18
CA LYS A 84 -8.04 -2.69 -3.90
C LYS A 84 -9.40 -3.16 -4.39
N LYS A 85 -10.46 -2.87 -3.64
CA LYS A 85 -11.82 -3.31 -3.98
C LYS A 85 -12.41 -2.54 -5.15
N THR A 86 -12.15 -1.24 -5.20
CA THR A 86 -12.73 -0.35 -6.23
C THR A 86 -11.76 -0.09 -7.39
N GLY A 87 -10.46 -0.25 -7.17
CA GLY A 87 -9.42 0.12 -8.12
C GLY A 87 -9.22 1.64 -8.26
N ASN A 88 -9.90 2.44 -7.45
CA ASN A 88 -9.81 3.89 -7.49
C ASN A 88 -8.71 4.41 -6.58
N ASN A 89 -8.14 5.56 -6.95
CA ASN A 89 -7.25 6.29 -6.06
C ASN A 89 -8.00 6.74 -4.81
N ILE A 90 -7.33 6.69 -3.67
CA ILE A 90 -7.82 7.25 -2.42
C ILE A 90 -7.46 8.74 -2.41
N PRO A 91 -8.44 9.65 -2.31
CA PRO A 91 -8.15 11.08 -2.36
C PRO A 91 -7.51 11.58 -1.06
N HIS A 92 -6.91 12.77 -1.14
CA HIS A 92 -6.35 13.50 0.01
C HIS A 92 -5.42 12.66 0.88
N VAL A 93 -4.34 12.18 0.26
CA VAL A 93 -3.32 11.37 0.94
C VAL A 93 -2.11 12.22 1.25
N THR A 94 -1.66 12.15 2.49
CA THR A 94 -0.42 12.79 2.94
C THR A 94 0.69 11.76 3.06
N TYR A 95 1.80 12.06 2.40
CA TYR A 95 2.98 11.21 2.29
C TYR A 95 4.22 11.90 2.87
N ILE A 96 5.07 11.14 3.53
CA ILE A 96 6.48 11.49 3.73
C ILE A 96 7.28 10.64 2.75
N VAL A 97 7.94 11.28 1.78
CA VAL A 97 8.71 10.56 0.76
C VAL A 97 10.19 10.79 0.98
N GLY A 98 10.94 9.70 1.11
CA GLY A 98 12.40 9.70 1.20
C GLY A 98 13.03 8.92 0.04
N ILE A 99 14.14 9.42 -0.50
CA ILE A 99 14.95 8.75 -1.51
C ILE A 99 16.37 8.58 -0.97
N TYR A 100 16.86 7.36 -0.98
CA TYR A 100 18.16 6.98 -0.44
C TYR A 100 18.98 6.30 -1.52
N ASN A 101 20.27 6.61 -1.60
CA ASN A 101 21.20 5.91 -2.49
C ASN A 101 21.60 4.53 -1.90
N GLN A 102 22.41 3.78 -2.60
CA GLN A 102 22.90 2.46 -2.18
C GLN A 102 23.72 2.47 -0.87
N GLU A 103 24.25 3.62 -0.47
CA GLU A 103 24.99 3.84 0.78
C GLU A 103 24.06 4.28 1.93
N ASN A 104 22.75 4.23 1.73
CA ASN A 104 21.71 4.77 2.64
C ASN A 104 21.84 6.28 2.93
N LYS A 105 22.56 7.03 2.09
CA LYS A 105 22.58 8.48 2.17
C LYS A 105 21.23 9.00 1.69
N ASN A 106 20.63 9.90 2.49
CA ASN A 106 19.41 10.60 2.09
C ASN A 106 19.71 11.59 0.97
N MET A 107 19.07 11.40 -0.17
CA MET A 107 19.20 12.25 -1.36
C MET A 107 18.03 13.22 -1.51
N PHE A 108 16.87 12.87 -0.94
CA PHE A 108 15.65 13.68 -0.98
C PHE A 108 14.72 13.29 0.15
N THR A 109 14.06 14.26 0.77
CA THR A 109 12.94 14.03 1.69
C THR A 109 11.96 15.20 1.60
N ALA A 110 10.66 14.90 1.50
CA ALA A 110 9.60 15.90 1.52
C ALA A 110 8.29 15.36 2.06
N ASN A 111 7.50 16.24 2.66
CA ASN A 111 6.08 16.01 2.94
C ASN A 111 5.29 16.43 1.71
N LEU A 112 4.44 15.53 1.22
CA LEU A 112 3.68 15.68 -0.01
C LEU A 112 2.21 15.39 0.25
N HIS A 113 1.32 16.14 -0.39
CA HIS A 113 -0.12 15.91 -0.31
C HIS A 113 -0.71 15.76 -1.70
N GLY A 114 -1.33 14.63 -1.97
CA GLY A 114 -2.02 14.33 -3.23
C GLY A 114 -3.52 14.49 -3.09
N HIS A 115 -4.13 15.49 -3.73
CA HIS A 115 -5.57 15.71 -3.67
C HIS A 115 -6.38 14.54 -4.25
N ASN A 116 -5.88 13.91 -5.30
CA ASN A 116 -6.46 12.69 -5.88
C ASN A 116 -5.72 11.40 -5.46
N GLY A 117 -4.91 11.46 -4.40
CA GLY A 117 -4.09 10.35 -3.92
C GLY A 117 -2.87 10.03 -4.78
N GLU A 118 -2.64 10.78 -5.85
CA GLU A 118 -1.51 10.60 -6.75
C GLU A 118 -0.42 11.65 -6.46
N ILE A 119 0.82 11.18 -6.48
CA ILE A 119 2.02 12.02 -6.44
C ILE A 119 2.85 11.75 -7.69
N LYS A 120 3.14 12.84 -8.41
CA LYS A 120 4.06 12.83 -9.54
C LYS A 120 5.25 13.72 -9.22
N LEU A 121 6.42 13.12 -9.09
CA LEU A 121 7.69 13.83 -8.87
C LEU A 121 8.45 13.94 -10.17
N GLU A 122 8.88 15.12 -10.50
CA GLU A 122 9.68 15.42 -11.69
C GLU A 122 11.02 15.99 -11.25
N PHE A 123 12.07 15.18 -11.39
CA PHE A 123 13.44 15.55 -11.01
C PHE A 123 14.18 16.14 -12.20
N HIS A 124 14.79 17.30 -11.99
CA HIS A 124 15.65 17.99 -12.96
C HIS A 124 17.08 18.01 -12.44
N ASN A 125 17.97 17.33 -13.15
CA ASN A 125 19.40 17.34 -12.79
C ASN A 125 20.04 18.66 -13.22
N LYS A 126 20.09 19.63 -12.31
CA LYS A 126 20.68 20.95 -12.55
C LYS A 126 22.08 21.10 -11.95
N GLY A 127 22.72 20.03 -11.51
CA GLY A 127 24.05 20.10 -10.90
C GLY A 127 24.11 20.88 -9.57
N LEU A 128 22.97 21.11 -8.93
CA LEU A 128 22.90 21.77 -7.64
C LEU A 128 23.29 20.81 -6.52
N GLU A 129 24.07 21.28 -5.57
CA GLU A 129 24.48 20.48 -4.40
C GLU A 129 23.27 20.12 -3.51
N ASN A 130 22.35 21.07 -3.36
CA ASN A 130 21.08 20.88 -2.64
C ASN A 130 19.91 20.86 -3.63
N TYR A 131 18.85 20.15 -3.28
CA TYR A 131 17.63 20.20 -4.08
C TYR A 131 16.73 21.36 -3.68
N ASN A 132 15.94 21.85 -4.63
CA ASN A 132 14.88 22.82 -4.43
C ASN A 132 13.56 22.26 -4.96
N ILE A 133 12.47 22.46 -4.21
CA ILE A 133 11.13 21.97 -4.57
C ILE A 133 10.30 23.14 -5.11
N ASN A 134 9.87 23.02 -6.36
CA ASN A 134 9.05 24.01 -7.05
C ASN A 134 7.62 23.47 -7.17
N ALA A 135 6.81 23.73 -6.17
CA ALA A 135 5.39 23.35 -6.09
C ALA A 135 4.66 24.27 -5.11
N ASN A 136 3.33 24.21 -5.13
CA ASN A 136 2.52 24.88 -4.12
C ASN A 136 2.78 24.24 -2.75
N TYR A 137 3.03 25.07 -1.74
CA TYR A 137 3.20 24.63 -0.36
C TYR A 137 1.99 25.04 0.47
N ASP A 138 1.33 24.06 1.05
CA ASP A 138 0.26 24.29 2.00
C ASP A 138 0.80 24.32 3.43
N THR A 139 0.66 25.45 4.09
CA THR A 139 1.15 25.67 5.45
C THR A 139 0.34 24.95 6.50
N LEU A 140 -0.93 24.58 6.22
CA LEU A 140 -1.79 23.88 7.16
C LEU A 140 -1.40 22.40 7.27
N SER A 141 -1.18 21.75 6.13
CA SER A 141 -0.71 20.37 6.09
C SER A 141 0.82 20.25 6.17
N ALA A 142 1.53 21.37 6.16
CA ALA A 142 3.00 21.44 6.08
C ALA A 142 3.58 20.56 4.96
N SER A 143 2.94 20.58 3.78
CA SER A 143 3.26 19.71 2.66
C SER A 143 3.27 20.44 1.31
N TYR A 144 4.02 19.92 0.35
CA TYR A 144 3.91 20.32 -1.05
C TYR A 144 2.74 19.61 -1.71
N VAL A 145 1.91 20.34 -2.42
CA VAL A 145 0.64 19.83 -2.97
C VAL A 145 0.81 19.40 -4.41
N SER A 146 0.33 18.20 -4.72
CA SER A 146 0.17 17.69 -6.08
C SER A 146 -1.32 17.77 -6.46
N ASP A 147 -1.62 18.66 -7.41
CA ASP A 147 -2.96 18.84 -7.94
C ASP A 147 -3.12 18.09 -9.27
N PHE A 148 -4.14 17.23 -9.37
CA PHE A 148 -4.66 16.60 -10.59
C PHE A 148 -3.64 16.37 -11.73
N GLY A 149 -2.56 15.63 -11.40
CA GLY A 149 -1.53 15.27 -12.39
C GLY A 149 -0.46 16.34 -12.63
N SER A 150 -0.53 17.47 -11.95
CA SER A 150 0.56 18.46 -11.97
C SER A 150 1.77 17.91 -11.22
N PRO A 151 2.96 17.86 -11.84
CA PRO A 151 4.13 17.33 -11.17
C PRO A 151 4.67 18.31 -10.13
N ILE A 152 5.15 17.78 -9.01
CA ILE A 152 6.03 18.47 -8.09
C ILE A 152 7.43 18.44 -8.71
N LYS A 153 7.95 19.60 -9.07
CA LYS A 153 9.27 19.70 -9.70
C LYS A 153 10.36 19.85 -8.65
N ILE A 154 11.40 19.03 -8.80
CA ILE A 154 12.55 18.99 -7.92
C ILE A 154 13.81 19.30 -8.75
N ASP A 155 14.40 20.45 -8.52
CA ASP A 155 15.66 20.85 -9.14
C ASP A 155 16.83 20.43 -8.22
N GLY A 156 17.74 19.58 -8.70
CA GLY A 156 18.89 19.15 -7.91
C GLY A 156 19.47 17.81 -8.34
N SER A 157 20.60 17.43 -7.77
CA SER A 157 21.36 16.25 -8.17
C SER A 157 20.94 14.98 -7.40
N VAL A 158 19.61 14.71 -7.32
CA VAL A 158 19.07 13.55 -6.57
C VAL A 158 19.51 12.22 -7.19
N PHE A 159 19.51 12.14 -8.53
CA PHE A 159 19.85 10.94 -9.31
C PHE A 159 21.08 11.15 -10.20
N SER A 160 22.06 11.92 -9.74
CA SER A 160 23.24 12.25 -10.51
C SER A 160 24.21 11.08 -10.75
N ASN A 161 24.10 10.01 -9.98
CA ASN A 161 24.97 8.85 -10.10
C ASN A 161 24.16 7.61 -10.51
N PRO A 162 24.67 6.78 -11.44
CA PRO A 162 24.09 5.46 -11.69
C PRO A 162 24.10 4.60 -10.44
N GLY A 163 23.11 3.73 -10.27
CA GLY A 163 23.07 2.82 -9.16
C GLY A 163 21.66 2.50 -8.66
N LYS A 164 21.59 1.84 -7.51
CA LYS A 164 20.34 1.50 -6.86
C LYS A 164 19.94 2.61 -5.89
N TYR A 165 18.68 3.00 -5.99
CA TYR A 165 18.07 3.94 -5.07
C TYR A 165 16.83 3.29 -4.43
N ARG A 166 16.62 3.57 -3.16
CA ARG A 166 15.47 3.12 -2.40
C ARG A 166 14.53 4.30 -2.20
N VAL A 167 13.31 4.19 -2.71
CA VAL A 167 12.23 5.14 -2.48
C VAL A 167 11.37 4.62 -1.35
N VAL A 168 11.17 5.43 -0.33
CA VAL A 168 10.33 5.14 0.83
C VAL A 168 9.17 6.11 0.80
N ALA A 169 7.94 5.60 0.84
CA ALA A 169 6.73 6.40 0.99
C ALA A 169 6.05 5.99 2.29
N GLU A 170 5.96 6.91 3.23
CA GLU A 170 5.22 6.73 4.47
C GLU A 170 3.92 7.53 4.37
N ILE A 171 2.78 6.85 4.54
CA ILE A 171 1.47 7.47 4.50
C ILE A 171 1.06 7.80 5.91
N THR A 172 0.81 9.07 6.17
CA THR A 172 0.48 9.59 7.51
C THR A 172 -0.98 9.96 7.67
N GLY A 173 -1.69 10.23 6.57
CA GLY A 173 -3.11 10.55 6.56
C GLY A 173 -3.78 10.22 5.24
N ILE A 174 -5.08 9.93 5.29
CA ILE A 174 -5.93 9.66 4.12
C ILE A 174 -7.29 10.35 4.29
N ASP A 175 -8.01 10.57 3.19
CA ASP A 175 -9.37 11.15 3.20
C ASP A 175 -9.46 12.48 3.96
N PHE A 176 -8.63 13.49 3.63
CA PHE A 176 -8.52 14.76 4.36
C PHE A 176 -8.06 14.60 5.81
N ASP A 177 -7.24 13.62 6.11
CA ASP A 177 -6.82 13.25 7.45
C ASP A 177 -8.02 12.90 8.39
N ASN A 178 -9.21 12.68 7.84
CA ASN A 178 -10.36 12.18 8.59
C ASN A 178 -10.11 10.76 9.12
N THR A 179 -9.24 10.01 8.45
CA THR A 179 -8.75 8.72 8.94
C THR A 179 -7.32 8.90 9.41
N PHE A 180 -7.18 9.09 10.72
CA PHE A 180 -5.87 9.13 11.35
C PHE A 180 -5.29 7.72 11.40
N LEU A 181 -4.08 7.58 10.90
CA LEU A 181 -3.33 6.33 10.98
C LEU A 181 -2.53 6.32 12.28
N PRO A 182 -2.77 5.35 13.20
CA PRO A 182 -2.05 5.29 14.48
C PRO A 182 -0.54 5.08 14.27
N GLU A 183 -0.18 4.43 13.18
CA GLU A 183 1.19 4.30 12.69
C GLU A 183 1.21 4.56 11.19
N PRO A 184 2.22 5.26 10.66
CA PRO A 184 2.36 5.46 9.22
C PRO A 184 2.48 4.12 8.47
N LEU A 185 1.76 4.00 7.37
CA LEU A 185 1.94 2.87 6.48
C LEU A 185 3.20 3.10 5.64
N LYS A 186 4.11 2.16 5.66
CA LYS A 186 5.39 2.29 5.00
C LYS A 186 5.50 1.36 3.79
N TYR A 187 5.82 1.95 2.65
CA TYR A 187 6.10 1.24 1.41
C TYR A 187 7.51 1.57 0.92
N GLU A 188 8.23 0.54 0.48
CA GLU A 188 9.58 0.72 -0.05
C GLU A 188 9.66 0.15 -1.47
N HIS A 189 10.29 0.89 -2.36
CA HIS A 189 10.51 0.49 -3.74
C HIS A 189 11.95 0.75 -4.15
N THR A 190 12.58 -0.23 -4.83
CA THR A 190 13.94 -0.06 -5.35
C THR A 190 13.90 0.28 -6.83
N ILE A 191 14.60 1.33 -7.20
CA ILE A 191 14.77 1.76 -8.58
C ILE A 191 16.24 1.64 -9.00
N ASN A 192 16.46 1.36 -10.28
CA ASN A 192 17.80 1.33 -10.86
C ASN A 192 17.95 2.53 -11.80
N VAL A 193 18.86 3.41 -11.47
CA VAL A 193 19.27 4.57 -12.29
C VAL A 193 20.44 4.12 -13.18
N ARG A 194 20.34 4.37 -14.46
CA ARG A 194 21.34 3.96 -15.48
C ARG A 194 22.24 5.11 -15.87
#